data_b1e4391e9d86bbfd9b42671dee6c33b0
#
_entry.id   b1e4391e9d86bbfd9b42671dee6c33b0
#
_cell.length_a   1.000
_cell.length_b   1.000
_cell.length_c   1.000
_cell.angle_alpha   90.00
_cell.angle_beta   90.00
_cell.angle_gamma   90.00
#
_symmetry.space_group_name_H-M   'P 1'
#
loop_
_entity.id
_entity.type
_entity.pdbx_description
1 polymer ?
#
loop_
_entity_poly.entity_id
_entity_poly.type
_entity_poly.pdbx_seq_one_letter_code
_entity_poly.pdbx_strand_id
1 'polypeptide(L)'
;MEPKVTHRVKLTPRSLVVDGKCVAEAVAGDSFLTHLYRKYKMDYPKFFKMDVLCKVGFIASEILLEAEDAERFVPRADRAVILFNRHSSLNADRTFQRTIADSEEFYPSPAVFVYTLPNIVTGEIAIRNKYHGESSFVLLPEKSGETMNQAIERAFLDSETTSVLTGWVEAVSETEYEADFLIHNEECRIKN
;
A
#
# COMPACT_ATOMS: atom_id res chain seq x y z
N MET A 1 4.77 -9.86 23.36
CA MET A 1 3.41 -10.28 22.94
C MET A 1 3.41 -10.19 21.44
N GLU A 2 3.15 -11.26 20.71
CA GLU A 2 3.19 -11.21 19.24
C GLU A 2 1.91 -10.60 18.72
N PRO A 3 1.97 -9.52 17.90
CA PRO A 3 0.78 -8.91 17.30
C PRO A 3 0.07 -9.93 16.41
N LYS A 4 -1.25 -10.05 16.56
CA LYS A 4 -2.04 -11.03 15.82
C LYS A 4 -2.40 -10.50 14.44
N VAL A 5 -2.05 -11.25 13.40
CA VAL A 5 -2.54 -11.02 12.04
C VAL A 5 -4.02 -11.36 11.96
N THR A 6 -4.85 -10.40 11.55
CA THR A 6 -6.30 -10.59 11.42
C THR A 6 -6.72 -10.84 9.98
N HIS A 7 -6.17 -10.10 9.03
CA HIS A 7 -6.48 -10.21 7.61
C HIS A 7 -5.23 -10.09 6.75
N ARG A 8 -5.26 -10.71 5.57
CA ARG A 8 -4.17 -10.66 4.60
C ARG A 8 -4.68 -10.56 3.17
N VAL A 9 -4.09 -9.67 2.40
CA VAL A 9 -4.32 -9.52 0.95
C VAL A 9 -3.03 -9.72 0.20
N LYS A 10 -3.07 -10.59 -0.83
CA LYS A 10 -2.00 -10.72 -1.82
C LYS A 10 -2.52 -10.33 -3.19
N LEU A 11 -1.86 -9.37 -3.81
CA LEU A 11 -2.19 -8.88 -5.14
C LEU A 11 -0.99 -9.04 -6.07
N THR A 12 -1.23 -9.65 -7.22
CA THR A 12 -0.26 -9.81 -8.32
C THR A 12 -0.91 -9.35 -9.62
N PRO A 13 -0.18 -9.24 -10.74
CA PRO A 13 -0.79 -8.96 -12.05
C PRO A 13 -1.81 -10.01 -12.52
N ARG A 14 -1.83 -11.18 -11.89
CA ARG A 14 -2.65 -12.33 -12.29
C ARG A 14 -3.81 -12.63 -11.36
N SER A 15 -3.68 -12.29 -10.08
CA SER A 15 -4.64 -12.74 -9.08
C SER A 15 -4.69 -11.82 -7.86
N LEU A 16 -5.86 -11.83 -7.23
CA LEU A 16 -6.12 -11.27 -5.92
C LEU A 16 -6.54 -12.38 -4.96
N VAL A 17 -5.82 -12.49 -3.86
CA VAL A 17 -6.09 -13.47 -2.80
C VAL A 17 -6.38 -12.72 -1.50
N VAL A 18 -7.51 -13.03 -0.85
CA VAL A 18 -7.90 -12.48 0.45
C VAL A 18 -8.04 -13.65 1.43
N ASP A 19 -7.33 -13.58 2.54
CA ASP A 19 -7.32 -14.60 3.60
C ASP A 19 -7.17 -16.05 3.06
N GLY A 20 -6.24 -16.20 2.10
CA GLY A 20 -5.92 -17.47 1.46
C GLY A 20 -6.88 -17.91 0.35
N LYS A 21 -7.95 -17.15 0.06
CA LYS A 21 -8.90 -17.46 -1.02
C LYS A 21 -8.66 -16.57 -2.23
N CYS A 22 -8.53 -17.15 -3.43
CA CYS A 22 -8.51 -16.40 -4.67
C CYS A 22 -9.92 -15.83 -4.93
N VAL A 23 -10.03 -14.49 -4.95
CA VAL A 23 -11.32 -13.79 -5.10
C VAL A 23 -11.46 -13.09 -6.46
N ALA A 24 -10.36 -12.93 -7.19
CA ALA A 24 -10.35 -12.43 -8.56
C ALA A 24 -9.10 -12.91 -9.31
N GLU A 25 -9.27 -13.11 -10.61
CA GLU A 25 -8.19 -13.39 -11.57
C GLU A 25 -8.21 -12.35 -12.69
N ALA A 26 -7.05 -12.07 -13.25
CA ALA A 26 -6.93 -11.14 -14.36
C ALA A 26 -7.63 -11.69 -15.61
N VAL A 27 -8.37 -10.82 -16.28
CA VAL A 27 -9.05 -11.11 -17.55
C VAL A 27 -8.28 -10.41 -18.67
N ALA A 28 -8.20 -11.04 -19.83
CA ALA A 28 -7.51 -10.47 -20.97
C ALA A 28 -8.18 -9.14 -21.42
N GLY A 29 -7.35 -8.12 -21.68
CA GLY A 29 -7.75 -6.89 -22.33
C GLY A 29 -7.72 -5.63 -21.46
N ASP A 30 -8.03 -5.70 -20.16
CA ASP A 30 -8.02 -4.55 -19.26
C ASP A 30 -6.89 -4.60 -18.23
N SER A 31 -6.46 -3.43 -17.74
CA SER A 31 -5.59 -3.36 -16.56
C SER A 31 -6.30 -4.00 -15.36
N PHE A 32 -5.68 -5.02 -14.76
CA PHE A 32 -6.26 -5.74 -13.63
C PHE A 32 -6.55 -4.82 -12.44
N LEU A 33 -5.68 -3.84 -12.18
CA LEU A 33 -5.90 -2.83 -11.13
C LEU A 33 -7.16 -2.00 -11.40
N THR A 34 -7.38 -1.58 -12.65
CA THR A 34 -8.59 -0.84 -13.04
C THR A 34 -9.84 -1.72 -12.95
N HIS A 35 -9.72 -3.00 -13.34
CA HIS A 35 -10.79 -3.97 -13.16
C HIS A 35 -11.19 -4.10 -11.68
N LEU A 36 -10.22 -4.29 -10.78
CA LEU A 36 -10.47 -4.37 -9.34
C LEU A 36 -11.10 -3.09 -8.79
N TYR A 37 -10.57 -1.92 -9.17
CA TYR A 37 -11.16 -0.63 -8.78
C TYR A 37 -12.66 -0.56 -9.08
N ARG A 38 -13.07 -0.97 -10.29
CA ARG A 38 -14.47 -0.99 -10.71
C ARG A 38 -15.27 -2.09 -10.02
N LYS A 39 -14.72 -3.30 -9.90
CA LYS A 39 -15.36 -4.46 -9.25
C LYS A 39 -15.74 -4.15 -7.80
N TYR A 40 -14.85 -3.52 -7.05
CA TYR A 40 -15.07 -3.14 -5.65
C TYR A 40 -15.73 -1.76 -5.50
N LYS A 41 -16.18 -1.14 -6.61
CA LYS A 41 -16.89 0.16 -6.63
C LYS A 41 -16.17 1.24 -5.81
N MET A 42 -14.84 1.28 -5.91
CA MET A 42 -14.05 2.26 -5.17
C MET A 42 -14.34 3.67 -5.68
N ASP A 43 -14.64 4.60 -4.78
CA ASP A 43 -14.89 6.00 -5.10
C ASP A 43 -13.68 6.86 -4.70
N TYR A 44 -12.66 6.88 -5.56
CA TYR A 44 -11.46 7.71 -5.41
C TYR A 44 -10.87 8.10 -6.76
N PRO A 45 -11.40 9.13 -7.43
CA PRO A 45 -11.00 9.49 -8.81
C PRO A 45 -9.51 9.78 -8.97
N LYS A 46 -8.81 10.15 -7.91
CA LYS A 46 -7.35 10.36 -7.90
C LYS A 46 -6.59 9.09 -8.30
N PHE A 47 -7.15 7.90 -8.08
CA PHE A 47 -6.60 6.61 -8.49
C PHE A 47 -6.09 6.61 -9.94
N PHE A 48 -6.84 7.21 -10.87
CA PHE A 48 -6.46 7.24 -12.29
C PHE A 48 -5.25 8.13 -12.60
N LYS A 49 -4.83 8.96 -11.64
CA LYS A 49 -3.65 9.83 -11.75
C LYS A 49 -2.43 9.26 -11.01
N MET A 50 -2.61 8.21 -10.21
CA MET A 50 -1.54 7.56 -9.47
C MET A 50 -0.58 6.82 -10.41
N ASP A 51 0.67 6.72 -9.98
CA ASP A 51 1.62 5.77 -10.54
C ASP A 51 1.25 4.32 -10.16
N VAL A 52 1.96 3.36 -10.74
CA VAL A 52 1.64 1.93 -10.52
C VAL A 52 1.87 1.50 -9.07
N LEU A 53 2.91 1.99 -8.38
CA LEU A 53 3.18 1.67 -6.98
C LEU A 53 2.02 2.10 -6.08
N CYS A 54 1.56 3.35 -6.25
CA CYS A 54 0.42 3.88 -5.51
C CYS A 54 -0.88 3.15 -5.84
N LYS A 55 -1.13 2.81 -7.12
CA LYS A 55 -2.31 2.02 -7.52
C LYS A 55 -2.33 0.65 -6.85
N VAL A 56 -1.20 -0.05 -6.84
CA VAL A 56 -1.08 -1.38 -6.22
C VAL A 56 -1.32 -1.31 -4.71
N GLY A 57 -0.64 -0.38 -4.02
CA GLY A 57 -0.83 -0.19 -2.58
C GLY A 57 -2.24 0.26 -2.23
N PHE A 58 -2.83 1.17 -3.01
CA PHE A 58 -4.20 1.63 -2.82
C PHE A 58 -5.21 0.48 -2.95
N ILE A 59 -5.17 -0.30 -4.05
CA ILE A 59 -6.08 -1.43 -4.26
C ILE A 59 -5.93 -2.47 -3.14
N ALA A 60 -4.69 -2.84 -2.80
CA ALA A 60 -4.45 -3.83 -1.76
C ALA A 60 -4.97 -3.36 -0.40
N SER A 61 -4.77 -2.08 -0.03
CA SER A 61 -5.27 -1.53 1.24
C SER A 61 -6.79 -1.42 1.27
N GLU A 62 -7.45 -0.96 0.18
CA GLU A 62 -8.90 -0.85 0.13
C GLU A 62 -9.57 -2.22 0.35
N ILE A 63 -9.06 -3.26 -0.30
CA ILE A 63 -9.60 -4.63 -0.19
C ILE A 63 -9.30 -5.23 1.18
N LEU A 64 -8.12 -4.98 1.74
CA LEU A 64 -7.75 -5.43 3.08
C LEU A 64 -8.66 -4.82 4.15
N LEU A 65 -8.94 -3.52 4.04
CA LEU A 65 -9.81 -2.79 4.96
C LEU A 65 -11.30 -3.13 4.78
N GLU A 66 -11.70 -3.54 3.58
CA GLU A 66 -13.04 -4.11 3.36
C GLU A 66 -13.18 -5.47 4.05
N ALA A 67 -12.15 -6.31 3.99
CA ALA A 67 -12.14 -7.61 4.67
C ALA A 67 -12.14 -7.48 6.21
N GLU A 68 -11.54 -6.42 6.76
CA GLU A 68 -11.54 -6.13 8.19
C GLU A 68 -12.95 -5.81 8.73
N ASP A 69 -13.86 -5.33 7.87
CA ASP A 69 -15.25 -4.95 8.21
C ASP A 69 -15.35 -3.96 9.39
N ALA A 70 -14.31 -3.13 9.58
CA ALA A 70 -14.28 -2.08 10.59
C ALA A 70 -14.84 -0.76 10.03
N GLU A 71 -15.22 0.16 10.93
CA GLU A 71 -15.69 1.49 10.52
C GLU A 71 -14.59 2.22 9.73
N ARG A 72 -14.94 2.71 8.54
CA ARG A 72 -14.02 3.37 7.62
C ARG A 72 -14.30 4.86 7.47
N PHE A 73 -13.30 5.60 7.02
CA PHE A 73 -13.37 7.04 6.71
C PHE A 73 -13.65 7.93 7.92
N VAL A 74 -13.40 7.43 9.11
CA VAL A 74 -13.41 8.20 10.37
C VAL A 74 -11.98 8.51 10.80
N PRO A 75 -11.71 9.65 11.43
CA PRO A 75 -10.38 9.98 11.94
C PRO A 75 -9.89 8.93 12.95
N ARG A 76 -8.69 8.38 12.72
CA ARG A 76 -8.02 7.44 13.63
C ARG A 76 -6.56 7.81 13.79
N ALA A 77 -6.10 7.99 15.02
CA ALA A 77 -4.69 8.17 15.37
C ALA A 77 -3.99 6.87 15.81
N ASP A 78 -4.78 5.85 16.12
CA ASP A 78 -4.33 4.58 16.69
C ASP A 78 -3.90 3.53 15.66
N ARG A 79 -3.99 3.85 14.35
CA ARG A 79 -3.54 2.98 13.26
C ARG A 79 -2.29 3.50 12.59
N ALA A 80 -1.20 2.73 12.66
CA ALA A 80 0.00 2.96 11.89
C ALA A 80 -0.12 2.36 10.47
N VAL A 81 0.57 2.97 9.50
CA VAL A 81 0.74 2.46 8.13
C VAL A 81 2.23 2.31 7.85
N ILE A 82 2.72 1.07 7.77
CA ILE A 82 4.15 0.78 7.59
C ILE A 82 4.32 -0.13 6.37
N LEU A 83 4.85 0.41 5.29
CA LEU A 83 5.06 -0.34 4.05
C LEU A 83 6.55 -0.53 3.75
N PHE A 84 6.83 -1.60 3.06
CA PHE A 84 8.19 -2.01 2.70
C PHE A 84 8.28 -2.32 1.21
N ASN A 85 9.42 -2.01 0.60
CA ASN A 85 9.80 -2.52 -0.71
C ASN A 85 11.33 -2.53 -0.90
N ARG A 86 11.76 -2.94 -2.12
CA ARG A 86 13.17 -2.97 -2.50
C ARG A 86 13.53 -1.85 -3.47
N HIS A 87 12.66 -1.58 -4.44
CA HIS A 87 13.02 -0.76 -5.59
C HIS A 87 12.55 0.70 -5.49
N SER A 88 12.09 1.13 -4.29
CA SER A 88 11.55 2.49 -4.14
C SER A 88 10.44 2.76 -5.15
N SER A 89 10.42 3.93 -5.73
CA SER A 89 9.52 4.40 -6.79
C SER A 89 10.11 4.25 -8.20
N LEU A 90 10.93 3.22 -8.45
CA LEU A 90 11.74 3.07 -9.66
C LEU A 90 10.95 3.29 -10.98
N ASN A 91 9.69 2.85 -11.05
CA ASN A 91 8.87 3.06 -12.25
C ASN A 91 8.51 4.54 -12.44
N ALA A 92 8.18 5.25 -11.36
CA ALA A 92 7.89 6.69 -11.39
C ALA A 92 9.16 7.48 -11.71
N ASP A 93 10.32 7.10 -11.13
CA ASP A 93 11.61 7.72 -11.40
C ASP A 93 11.97 7.63 -12.89
N ARG A 94 11.84 6.45 -13.49
CA ARG A 94 12.06 6.25 -14.92
C ARG A 94 11.09 7.07 -15.78
N THR A 95 9.85 7.19 -15.34
CA THR A 95 8.84 7.98 -16.05
C THR A 95 9.15 9.47 -15.95
N PHE A 96 9.54 9.95 -14.78
CA PHE A 96 9.96 11.34 -14.58
C PHE A 96 11.24 11.65 -15.37
N GLN A 97 12.24 10.77 -15.35
CA GLN A 97 13.49 10.93 -16.11
C GLN A 97 13.25 11.17 -17.60
N ARG A 98 12.23 10.52 -18.19
CA ARG A 98 11.88 10.74 -19.61
C ARG A 98 11.39 12.16 -19.88
N THR A 99 10.78 12.84 -18.91
CA THR A 99 10.29 14.22 -19.07
C THR A 99 11.40 15.27 -19.04
N ILE A 100 12.61 14.88 -18.67
CA ILE A 100 13.78 15.77 -18.54
C ILE A 100 15.02 15.27 -19.31
N ALA A 101 14.89 14.17 -20.07
CA ALA A 101 16.03 13.53 -20.74
C ALA A 101 16.49 14.31 -21.99
N ASP A 102 15.60 15.03 -22.65
CA ASP A 102 15.88 15.83 -23.82
C ASP A 102 16.07 17.31 -23.43
N SER A 103 17.20 17.89 -23.79
CA SER A 103 17.49 19.31 -23.52
C SER A 103 16.66 20.26 -24.38
N GLU A 104 16.20 19.83 -25.55
CA GLU A 104 15.36 20.63 -26.46
C GLU A 104 13.85 20.49 -26.09
N GLU A 105 13.48 19.36 -25.48
CA GLU A 105 12.13 19.07 -25.00
C GLU A 105 12.12 18.86 -23.47
N PHE A 106 12.63 19.81 -22.72
CA PHE A 106 12.73 19.76 -21.26
C PHE A 106 11.42 20.24 -20.62
N TYR A 107 10.52 19.30 -20.29
CA TYR A 107 9.23 19.59 -19.64
C TYR A 107 9.04 18.76 -18.36
N PRO A 108 9.71 19.14 -17.24
CA PRO A 108 9.54 18.43 -15.99
C PRO A 108 8.07 18.45 -15.54
N SER A 109 7.50 17.27 -15.32
CA SER A 109 6.10 17.13 -14.90
C SER A 109 6.01 17.09 -13.37
N PRO A 110 5.46 18.12 -12.71
CA PRO A 110 5.25 18.10 -11.25
C PRO A 110 4.33 16.95 -10.81
N ALA A 111 3.35 16.61 -11.64
CA ALA A 111 2.41 15.53 -11.35
C ALA A 111 3.09 14.15 -11.34
N VAL A 112 4.08 13.93 -12.20
CA VAL A 112 4.88 12.69 -12.21
C VAL A 112 5.91 12.74 -11.08
N PHE A 113 6.54 13.90 -10.83
CA PHE A 113 7.54 14.07 -9.79
C PHE A 113 7.04 13.68 -8.40
N VAL A 114 5.80 13.99 -8.05
CA VAL A 114 5.21 13.62 -6.75
C VAL A 114 5.35 12.12 -6.49
N TYR A 115 5.17 11.28 -7.50
CA TYR A 115 5.22 9.82 -7.36
C TYR A 115 6.64 9.23 -7.36
N THR A 116 7.68 10.06 -7.53
CA THR A 116 9.08 9.63 -7.30
C THR A 116 9.40 9.50 -5.80
N LEU A 117 8.50 9.92 -4.93
CA LEU A 117 8.60 9.74 -3.49
C LEU A 117 7.84 8.48 -3.08
N PRO A 118 8.50 7.39 -2.67
CA PRO A 118 7.84 6.10 -2.43
C PRO A 118 6.83 6.14 -1.28
N ASN A 119 6.99 7.06 -0.31
CA ASN A 119 6.05 7.23 0.80
C ASN A 119 4.71 7.88 0.39
N ILE A 120 4.54 8.31 -0.86
CA ILE A 120 3.24 8.81 -1.34
C ILE A 120 2.16 7.74 -1.23
N VAL A 121 2.49 6.46 -1.41
CA VAL A 121 1.51 5.38 -1.25
C VAL A 121 0.97 5.29 0.18
N THR A 122 1.82 5.45 1.21
CA THR A 122 1.36 5.47 2.62
C THR A 122 0.50 6.70 2.89
N GLY A 123 0.88 7.86 2.32
CA GLY A 123 0.11 9.10 2.38
C GLY A 123 -1.27 8.97 1.73
N GLU A 124 -1.37 8.34 0.55
CA GLU A 124 -2.67 8.12 -0.12
C GLU A 124 -3.59 7.21 0.71
N ILE A 125 -3.05 6.15 1.31
CA ILE A 125 -3.80 5.27 2.22
C ILE A 125 -4.27 6.04 3.45
N ALA A 126 -3.40 6.84 4.07
CA ALA A 126 -3.71 7.62 5.26
C ALA A 126 -4.76 8.70 4.98
N ILE A 127 -4.60 9.46 3.89
CA ILE A 127 -5.56 10.50 3.48
C ILE A 127 -6.93 9.88 3.19
N ARG A 128 -6.97 8.78 2.41
CA ARG A 128 -8.21 8.10 2.05
C ARG A 128 -9.00 7.66 3.28
N ASN A 129 -8.31 7.12 4.29
CA ASN A 129 -8.94 6.51 5.46
C ASN A 129 -8.93 7.43 6.69
N LYS A 130 -8.41 8.67 6.57
CA LYS A 130 -8.28 9.65 7.67
C LYS A 130 -7.43 9.13 8.83
N TYR A 131 -6.34 8.43 8.53
CA TYR A 131 -5.39 7.97 9.53
C TYR A 131 -4.40 9.09 9.88
N HIS A 132 -4.18 9.28 11.17
CA HIS A 132 -3.29 10.29 11.75
C HIS A 132 -2.16 9.67 12.59
N GLY A 133 -2.09 8.34 12.66
CA GLY A 133 -1.02 7.60 13.31
C GLY A 133 0.28 7.60 12.51
N GLU A 134 1.24 6.80 12.93
CA GLU A 134 2.53 6.64 12.25
C GLU A 134 2.34 6.28 10.77
N SER A 135 3.13 6.90 9.89
CA SER A 135 3.18 6.58 8.47
C SER A 135 4.63 6.45 8.02
N SER A 136 5.06 5.23 7.73
CA SER A 136 6.45 4.91 7.37
C SER A 136 6.54 4.10 6.09
N PHE A 137 7.56 4.39 5.26
CA PHE A 137 7.91 3.61 4.08
C PHE A 137 9.39 3.23 4.17
N VAL A 138 9.69 1.93 4.20
CA VAL A 138 11.03 1.41 4.48
C VAL A 138 11.58 0.65 3.29
N LEU A 139 12.79 1.00 2.86
CA LEU A 139 13.50 0.27 1.81
C LEU A 139 14.34 -0.83 2.41
N LEU A 140 14.16 -2.05 1.93
CA LEU A 140 14.92 -3.23 2.32
C LEU A 140 15.59 -3.85 1.10
N PRO A 141 16.80 -4.41 1.23
CA PRO A 141 17.49 -5.06 0.11
C PRO A 141 16.74 -6.31 -0.38
N GLU A 142 15.96 -6.94 0.51
CA GLU A 142 15.11 -8.09 0.23
C GLU A 142 13.94 -8.17 1.21
N LYS A 143 12.90 -8.92 0.86
CA LYS A 143 11.74 -9.15 1.73
C LYS A 143 12.16 -10.01 2.93
N SER A 144 12.37 -9.37 4.09
CA SER A 144 12.76 -10.00 5.35
C SER A 144 11.63 -9.94 6.36
N GLY A 145 11.04 -11.09 6.67
CA GLY A 145 9.99 -11.19 7.68
C GLY A 145 10.45 -10.74 9.06
N GLU A 146 11.70 -11.05 9.44
CA GLU A 146 12.28 -10.64 10.73
C GLU A 146 12.34 -9.10 10.84
N THR A 147 12.94 -8.43 9.85
CA THR A 147 13.07 -6.97 9.85
C THR A 147 11.71 -6.27 9.80
N MET A 148 10.77 -6.81 9.02
CA MET A 148 9.41 -6.28 8.96
C MET A 148 8.69 -6.44 10.31
N ASN A 149 8.80 -7.59 10.96
CA ASN A 149 8.21 -7.83 12.28
C ASN A 149 8.79 -6.90 13.34
N GLN A 150 10.11 -6.67 13.35
CA GLN A 150 10.76 -5.73 14.28
C GLN A 150 10.20 -4.30 14.12
N ALA A 151 9.92 -3.86 12.90
CA ALA A 151 9.32 -2.54 12.66
C ALA A 151 7.87 -2.47 13.16
N ILE A 152 7.09 -3.55 12.98
CA ILE A 152 5.72 -3.67 13.48
C ILE A 152 5.70 -3.66 15.02
N GLU A 153 6.55 -4.47 15.65
CA GLU A 153 6.69 -4.52 17.11
C GLU A 153 7.06 -3.15 17.69
N ARG A 154 7.95 -2.43 16.99
CA ARG A 154 8.34 -1.07 17.39
C ARG A 154 7.18 -0.09 17.35
N ALA A 155 6.29 -0.17 16.35
CA ALA A 155 5.10 0.68 16.28
C ALA A 155 4.16 0.45 17.47
N PHE A 156 4.04 -0.78 17.97
CA PHE A 156 3.25 -1.09 19.17
C PHE A 156 3.93 -0.69 20.50
N LEU A 157 5.16 -0.17 20.48
CA LEU A 157 5.74 0.47 21.67
C LEU A 157 5.10 1.83 21.97
N ASP A 158 4.54 2.49 20.97
CA ASP A 158 3.65 3.64 21.19
C ASP A 158 2.33 3.15 21.79
N SER A 159 2.01 3.64 22.98
CA SER A 159 0.81 3.25 23.73
C SER A 159 -0.52 3.63 23.05
N GLU A 160 -0.48 4.53 22.10
CA GLU A 160 -1.65 4.94 21.32
C GLU A 160 -1.88 4.04 20.11
N THR A 161 -0.87 3.33 19.62
CA THR A 161 -0.97 2.44 18.47
C THR A 161 -1.62 1.11 18.86
N THR A 162 -2.82 0.85 18.37
CA THR A 162 -3.57 -0.39 18.60
C THR A 162 -3.66 -1.27 17.36
N SER A 163 -3.30 -0.74 16.19
CA SER A 163 -3.38 -1.44 14.92
C SER A 163 -2.28 -0.98 13.94
N VAL A 164 -1.76 -1.92 13.15
CA VAL A 164 -0.76 -1.64 12.11
C VAL A 164 -1.23 -2.25 10.80
N LEU A 165 -1.49 -1.40 9.79
CA LEU A 165 -1.61 -1.81 8.40
C LEU A 165 -0.20 -1.86 7.81
N THR A 166 0.23 -3.01 7.36
CA THR A 166 1.60 -3.21 6.90
C THR A 166 1.70 -4.13 5.70
N GLY A 167 2.84 -4.15 5.05
CA GLY A 167 3.12 -5.13 4.02
C GLY A 167 4.21 -4.73 3.05
N TRP A 168 4.52 -5.70 2.19
CA TRP A 168 5.40 -5.52 1.06
C TRP A 168 4.62 -5.02 -0.15
N VAL A 169 5.12 -3.99 -0.83
CA VAL A 169 4.53 -3.49 -2.08
C VAL A 169 5.63 -3.18 -3.09
N GLU A 170 5.60 -3.85 -4.22
CA GLU A 170 6.59 -3.68 -5.28
C GLU A 170 5.91 -3.36 -6.60
N ALA A 171 6.48 -2.45 -7.38
CA ALA A 171 5.98 -2.15 -8.72
C ALA A 171 7.13 -1.69 -9.63
N VAL A 172 7.65 -2.62 -10.41
CA VAL A 172 8.72 -2.35 -11.38
C VAL A 172 8.17 -1.85 -12.70
N SER A 173 6.94 -2.26 -13.05
CA SER A 173 6.21 -1.82 -14.25
C SER A 173 4.70 -2.01 -14.07
N GLU A 174 3.91 -1.59 -15.07
CA GLU A 174 2.45 -1.79 -15.13
C GLU A 174 2.05 -3.28 -15.17
N THR A 175 2.97 -4.18 -15.49
CA THR A 175 2.73 -5.63 -15.61
C THR A 175 3.57 -6.46 -14.64
N GLU A 176 4.45 -5.82 -13.86
CA GLU A 176 5.32 -6.46 -12.89
C GLU A 176 5.20 -5.75 -11.54
N TYR A 177 4.31 -6.26 -10.71
CA TYR A 177 4.04 -5.71 -9.39
C TYR A 177 3.53 -6.79 -8.44
N GLU A 178 3.66 -6.52 -7.15
CA GLU A 178 3.05 -7.33 -6.09
C GLU A 178 2.69 -6.48 -4.89
N ALA A 179 1.66 -6.90 -4.14
CA ALA A 179 1.44 -6.48 -2.78
C ALA A 179 1.12 -7.69 -1.90
N ASP A 180 1.60 -7.67 -0.67
CA ASP A 180 1.33 -8.66 0.36
C ASP A 180 1.08 -7.90 1.67
N PHE A 181 -0.18 -7.51 1.89
CA PHE A 181 -0.60 -6.62 2.96
C PHE A 181 -1.30 -7.38 4.07
N LEU A 182 -1.10 -6.91 5.29
CA LEU A 182 -1.63 -7.50 6.51
C LEU A 182 -2.12 -6.40 7.46
N ILE A 183 -3.08 -6.75 8.31
CA ILE A 183 -3.43 -5.98 9.50
C ILE A 183 -2.99 -6.76 10.72
N HIS A 184 -2.23 -6.09 11.59
CA HIS A 184 -1.91 -6.56 12.93
C HIS A 184 -2.67 -5.71 13.93
N ASN A 185 -3.35 -6.36 14.86
CA ASN A 185 -4.00 -5.70 15.98
C ASN A 185 -3.29 -6.08 17.27
N GLU A 186 -3.23 -5.14 18.22
CA GLU A 186 -2.79 -5.44 19.58
C GLU A 186 -3.77 -6.46 20.18
N GLU A 187 -3.28 -7.53 20.83
CA GLU A 187 -4.14 -8.38 21.61
C GLU A 187 -4.76 -7.55 22.74
N CYS A 188 -6.08 -7.66 22.92
CA CYS A 188 -6.78 -6.93 23.97
C CYS A 188 -6.00 -7.02 25.28
N ARG A 189 -5.44 -5.91 25.74
CA ARG A 189 -4.96 -5.77 27.10
C ARG A 189 -6.19 -5.88 27.99
N ILE A 190 -6.40 -7.05 28.61
CA ILE A 190 -7.34 -7.16 29.73
C ILE A 190 -6.79 -6.19 30.79
N LYS A 191 -7.42 -5.02 30.89
CA LYS A 191 -7.11 -4.08 31.97
C LYS A 191 -7.57 -4.79 33.27
N ASN A 192 -6.59 -5.37 34.00
CA ASN A 192 -6.80 -5.81 35.37
C ASN A 192 -6.95 -4.60 36.29
#